data_0b87971a82ca2fe3e06e84a1eb09ba40
#
_entry.id   0b87971a82ca2fe3e06e84a1eb09ba40
#
_cell.length_a   1.000
_cell.length_b   1.000
_cell.length_c   1.000
_cell.angle_alpha   90.00
_cell.angle_beta   90.00
_cell.angle_gamma   90.00
#
_symmetry.space_group_name_H-M   'P 1'
#
loop_
_entity.id
_entity.type
_entity.pdbx_description
1 polymer ?
#
loop_
_entity_poly.entity_id
_entity_poly.type
_entity_poly.pdbx_seq_one_letter_code
_entity_poly.pdbx_strand_id
1 'polypeptide(L)'
;MSKKSLFKVLLTSLTLLYMVFCLTGCNLHKGQLQIHVIDVGQGDSTLVVTPDDKNILIDGGEDEYSRNVIRHLKRSHIRRLDAVIGTHFDSDHIGGLDKVIEEFPTNKVYLPPSKASKTDLIEILDVCRRKNIKITPIMAGSQLKFDQTLINVLSPRNISTTDENKNSLIFTLYQDGTSFMFTGDADSEME
;
A
#
# COMPACT_ATOMS: atom_id res chain seq x y z
N MET A 1 58.88 8.33 -2.09
CA MET A 1 57.76 7.43 -1.69
C MET A 1 57.99 6.07 -2.34
N SER A 2 58.03 4.98 -1.58
CA SER A 2 58.30 3.68 -2.19
C SER A 2 57.09 3.22 -3.03
N LYS A 3 57.30 2.41 -4.08
CA LYS A 3 56.22 1.83 -4.91
C LYS A 3 55.16 1.13 -4.06
N LYS A 4 55.55 0.50 -2.95
CA LYS A 4 54.67 -0.17 -1.98
C LYS A 4 53.78 0.82 -1.20
N SER A 5 54.31 2.02 -0.88
CA SER A 5 53.58 3.07 -0.19
C SER A 5 52.52 3.72 -1.12
N LEU A 6 52.88 3.95 -2.38
CA LEU A 6 51.98 4.47 -3.39
C LEU A 6 50.80 3.52 -3.66
N PHE A 7 51.09 2.21 -3.76
CA PHE A 7 50.08 1.17 -3.96
C PHE A 7 49.07 1.10 -2.78
N LYS A 8 49.56 1.20 -1.54
CA LYS A 8 48.69 1.21 -0.35
C LYS A 8 47.78 2.44 -0.35
N VAL A 9 48.30 3.63 -0.67
CA VAL A 9 47.52 4.84 -0.73
C VAL A 9 46.46 4.76 -1.83
N LEU A 10 46.79 4.21 -2.99
CA LEU A 10 45.83 4.01 -4.09
C LEU A 10 44.72 3.04 -3.71
N LEU A 11 45.06 1.94 -3.06
CA LEU A 11 44.11 0.93 -2.63
C LEU A 11 43.17 1.47 -1.56
N THR A 12 43.65 2.24 -0.58
CA THR A 12 42.81 2.87 0.45
C THR A 12 41.90 3.96 -0.13
N SER A 13 42.39 4.72 -1.11
CA SER A 13 41.52 5.73 -1.77
C SER A 13 40.44 5.07 -2.60
N LEU A 14 40.71 3.95 -3.28
CA LEU A 14 39.74 3.22 -4.06
C LEU A 14 38.68 2.53 -3.16
N THR A 15 39.08 1.99 -2.02
CA THR A 15 38.13 1.41 -1.04
C THR A 15 37.28 2.49 -0.39
N LEU A 16 37.83 3.68 -0.11
CA LEU A 16 37.09 4.78 0.43
C LEU A 16 36.06 5.33 -0.60
N LEU A 17 36.48 5.44 -1.87
CA LEU A 17 35.60 5.84 -2.98
C LEU A 17 34.47 4.84 -3.19
N TYR A 18 34.75 3.54 -3.13
CA TYR A 18 33.76 2.46 -3.20
C TYR A 18 32.79 2.50 -2.01
N MET A 19 33.30 2.74 -0.79
CA MET A 19 32.45 2.92 0.40
C MET A 19 31.53 4.13 0.27
N VAL A 20 32.06 5.28 -0.20
CA VAL A 20 31.24 6.48 -0.46
C VAL A 20 30.19 6.19 -1.53
N PHE A 21 30.54 5.50 -2.61
CA PHE A 21 29.60 5.11 -3.66
C PHE A 21 28.50 4.16 -3.14
N CYS A 22 28.84 3.21 -2.26
CA CYS A 22 27.86 2.34 -1.61
C CYS A 22 26.95 3.10 -0.61
N LEU A 23 27.46 4.15 0.04
CA LEU A 23 26.69 4.98 0.98
C LEU A 23 25.79 5.99 0.25
N THR A 24 26.15 6.37 -0.98
CA THR A 24 25.32 7.23 -1.86
C THR A 24 24.39 6.40 -2.74
N GLY A 25 24.11 5.14 -2.39
CA GLY A 25 23.04 4.35 -3.03
C GLY A 25 21.76 5.17 -3.03
N CYS A 26 21.66 6.05 -4.02
CA CYS A 26 20.52 6.93 -4.25
C CYS A 26 19.28 6.05 -4.36
N ASN A 27 18.35 6.24 -3.48
CA ASN A 27 16.96 5.91 -3.76
C ASN A 27 16.55 6.79 -4.95
N LEU A 28 16.72 6.30 -6.16
CA LEU A 28 16.45 7.00 -7.43
C LEU A 28 15.02 7.54 -7.50
N HIS A 29 14.13 7.08 -6.61
CA HIS A 29 12.72 7.41 -6.55
C HIS A 29 12.33 8.23 -5.31
N LYS A 30 13.29 8.64 -4.48
CA LYS A 30 12.97 9.46 -3.32
C LYS A 30 12.35 10.80 -3.75
N GLY A 31 11.21 11.12 -3.16
CA GLY A 31 10.46 12.34 -3.52
C GLY A 31 9.56 12.18 -4.75
N GLN A 32 9.36 10.95 -5.26
CA GLN A 32 8.42 10.66 -6.34
C GLN A 32 7.27 9.80 -5.83
N LEU A 33 6.07 10.02 -6.37
CA LEU A 33 4.97 9.09 -6.19
C LEU A 33 5.26 7.80 -6.95
N GLN A 34 5.15 6.66 -6.26
CA GLN A 34 5.29 5.34 -6.88
C GLN A 34 3.98 4.58 -6.71
N ILE A 35 3.52 3.95 -7.77
CA ILE A 35 2.36 3.06 -7.78
C ILE A 35 2.82 1.71 -8.30
N HIS A 36 2.75 0.70 -7.46
CA HIS A 36 3.14 -0.67 -7.77
C HIS A 36 1.89 -1.53 -7.83
N VAL A 37 1.49 -1.95 -9.01
CA VAL A 37 0.47 -2.98 -9.18
C VAL A 37 1.14 -4.33 -8.92
N ILE A 38 0.63 -5.07 -7.97
CA ILE A 38 1.20 -6.34 -7.50
C ILE A 38 0.45 -7.49 -8.17
N ASP A 39 1.18 -8.43 -8.74
CA ASP A 39 0.60 -9.64 -9.34
C ASP A 39 0.06 -10.56 -8.23
N VAL A 40 -1.25 -10.63 -8.15
CA VAL A 40 -2.03 -11.45 -7.22
C VAL A 40 -2.97 -12.42 -7.96
N GLY A 41 -2.67 -12.69 -9.25
CA GLY A 41 -3.55 -13.51 -10.08
C GLY A 41 -4.83 -12.76 -10.42
N GLN A 42 -5.98 -13.28 -9.97
CA GLN A 42 -7.24 -12.54 -10.04
C GLN A 42 -7.34 -11.56 -8.86
N GLY A 43 -8.08 -10.45 -9.06
CA GLY A 43 -8.27 -9.42 -8.06
C GLY A 43 -7.18 -8.36 -8.05
N ASP A 44 -7.16 -7.55 -7.02
CA ASP A 44 -6.32 -6.36 -6.96
C ASP A 44 -5.40 -6.34 -5.74
N SER A 45 -4.21 -5.78 -5.94
CA SER A 45 -3.35 -5.31 -4.86
C SER A 45 -2.41 -4.23 -5.38
N THR A 46 -2.46 -3.05 -4.80
CA THR A 46 -1.63 -1.91 -5.22
C THR A 46 -0.94 -1.28 -4.02
N LEU A 47 0.39 -1.17 -4.09
CA LEU A 47 1.17 -0.38 -3.15
C LEU A 47 1.38 1.03 -3.73
N VAL A 48 1.03 2.03 -2.95
CA VAL A 48 1.35 3.44 -3.21
C VAL A 48 2.41 3.89 -2.21
N VAL A 49 3.54 4.40 -2.72
CA VAL A 49 4.57 5.07 -1.93
C VAL A 49 4.53 6.56 -2.29
N THR A 50 4.22 7.41 -1.32
CA THR A 50 4.14 8.85 -1.55
C THR A 50 5.54 9.48 -1.58
N PRO A 51 5.70 10.70 -2.12
CA PRO A 51 6.97 11.43 -2.09
C PRO A 51 7.56 11.59 -0.67
N ASP A 52 6.70 11.61 0.34
CA ASP A 52 7.05 11.76 1.76
C ASP A 52 7.19 10.39 2.48
N ASP A 53 7.46 9.31 1.70
CA ASP A 53 7.68 7.95 2.19
C ASP A 53 6.50 7.37 3.00
N LYS A 54 5.23 7.77 2.72
CA LYS A 54 4.06 7.07 3.26
C LYS A 54 3.71 5.88 2.38
N ASN A 55 3.44 4.77 3.03
CA ASN A 55 3.16 3.50 2.38
C ASN A 55 1.67 3.17 2.56
N ILE A 56 0.94 3.12 1.46
CA ILE A 56 -0.49 2.82 1.43
C ILE A 56 -0.68 1.56 0.61
N LEU A 57 -1.24 0.53 1.21
CA LEU A 57 -1.65 -0.67 0.47
C LEU A 57 -3.15 -0.57 0.18
N ILE A 58 -3.51 -0.76 -1.08
CA ILE A 58 -4.88 -0.82 -1.56
C ILE A 58 -5.12 -2.24 -2.03
N ASP A 59 -6.01 -2.94 -1.35
CA ASP A 59 -6.32 -4.35 -1.52
C ASP A 59 -5.12 -5.31 -1.33
N GLY A 60 -5.40 -6.58 -1.20
CA GLY A 60 -4.41 -7.60 -0.87
C GLY A 60 -4.49 -8.87 -1.71
N GLY A 61 -5.42 -8.89 -2.69
CA GLY A 61 -5.70 -10.09 -3.47
C GLY A 61 -6.34 -11.19 -2.63
N GLU A 62 -6.49 -12.37 -3.23
CA GLU A 62 -6.92 -13.57 -2.54
C GLU A 62 -5.91 -14.02 -1.48
N ASP A 63 -6.40 -14.75 -0.50
CA ASP A 63 -5.61 -15.29 0.61
C ASP A 63 -4.37 -16.07 0.16
N GLU A 64 -4.49 -16.88 -0.88
CA GLU A 64 -3.38 -17.67 -1.42
C GLU A 64 -2.24 -16.81 -1.98
N TYR A 65 -2.52 -15.58 -2.45
CA TYR A 65 -1.55 -14.63 -2.97
C TYR A 65 -0.97 -13.67 -1.92
N SER A 66 -1.43 -13.73 -0.68
CA SER A 66 -0.93 -12.90 0.42
C SER A 66 0.60 -12.90 0.54
N ARG A 67 1.23 -14.06 0.28
CA ARG A 67 2.70 -14.20 0.27
C ARG A 67 3.38 -13.41 -0.86
N ASN A 68 2.69 -13.21 -2.00
CA ASN A 68 3.22 -12.41 -3.09
C ASN A 68 3.25 -10.94 -2.69
N VAL A 69 2.16 -10.44 -2.10
CA VAL A 69 2.06 -9.08 -1.55
C VAL A 69 3.16 -8.85 -0.49
N ILE A 70 3.25 -9.72 0.50
CA ILE A 70 4.27 -9.65 1.56
C ILE A 70 5.68 -9.63 0.97
N ARG A 71 5.95 -10.48 -0.01
CA ARG A 71 7.25 -10.54 -0.69
C ARG A 71 7.55 -9.26 -1.45
N HIS A 72 6.57 -8.70 -2.15
CA HIS A 72 6.70 -7.45 -2.87
C HIS A 72 7.02 -6.29 -1.91
N LEU A 73 6.26 -6.17 -0.83
CA LEU A 73 6.48 -5.15 0.20
C LEU A 73 7.90 -5.25 0.80
N LYS A 74 8.36 -6.47 1.13
CA LYS A 74 9.72 -6.68 1.65
C LYS A 74 10.80 -6.31 0.62
N ARG A 75 10.62 -6.64 -0.65
CA ARG A 75 11.55 -6.28 -1.74
C ARG A 75 11.59 -4.78 -2.00
N SER A 76 10.47 -4.11 -1.82
CA SER A 76 10.36 -2.64 -1.90
C SER A 76 10.85 -1.95 -0.62
N HIS A 77 11.46 -2.68 0.31
CA HIS A 77 11.98 -2.19 1.59
C HIS A 77 10.92 -1.54 2.49
N ILE A 78 9.65 -1.86 2.30
CA ILE A 78 8.57 -1.41 3.16
C ILE A 78 8.72 -2.05 4.53
N ARG A 79 8.71 -1.25 5.58
CA ARG A 79 8.84 -1.71 6.97
C ARG A 79 7.56 -1.53 7.77
N ARG A 80 6.66 -0.69 7.30
CA ARG A 80 5.36 -0.39 7.91
C ARG A 80 4.40 0.12 6.84
N LEU A 81 3.11 -0.01 7.11
CA LEU A 81 2.04 0.58 6.32
C LEU A 81 1.42 1.75 7.08
N ASP A 82 1.38 2.92 6.45
CA ASP A 82 0.70 4.08 7.02
C ASP A 82 -0.82 3.92 6.88
N ALA A 83 -1.26 3.25 5.84
CA ALA A 83 -2.65 2.87 5.64
C ALA A 83 -2.78 1.54 4.88
N VAL A 84 -3.84 0.82 5.19
CA VAL A 84 -4.40 -0.24 4.35
C VAL A 84 -5.82 0.18 3.99
N ILE A 85 -6.18 0.07 2.73
CA ILE A 85 -7.50 0.37 2.19
C ILE A 85 -8.03 -0.90 1.55
N GLY A 86 -9.14 -1.44 2.03
CA GLY A 86 -9.91 -2.48 1.33
C GLY A 86 -11.03 -1.81 0.56
N THR A 87 -11.08 -2.01 -0.75
CA THR A 87 -12.04 -1.33 -1.61
C THR A 87 -13.46 -1.85 -1.42
N HIS A 88 -13.62 -3.16 -1.30
CA HIS A 88 -14.86 -3.85 -0.98
C HIS A 88 -14.53 -5.21 -0.33
N PHE A 89 -15.53 -6.08 -0.10
CA PHE A 89 -15.34 -7.26 0.75
C PHE A 89 -15.26 -8.59 -0.02
N ASP A 90 -14.94 -8.57 -1.31
CA ASP A 90 -14.71 -9.78 -2.06
C ASP A 90 -13.30 -10.35 -1.80
N SER A 91 -13.20 -11.68 -1.78
CA SER A 91 -11.99 -12.38 -1.33
C SER A 91 -10.77 -12.07 -2.20
N ASP A 92 -10.98 -11.84 -3.50
CA ASP A 92 -9.93 -11.48 -4.43
C ASP A 92 -9.41 -10.03 -4.27
N HIS A 93 -10.00 -9.27 -3.34
CA HIS A 93 -9.54 -7.94 -2.92
C HIS A 93 -9.02 -7.91 -1.48
N ILE A 94 -9.79 -8.47 -0.53
CA ILE A 94 -9.40 -8.35 0.88
C ILE A 94 -8.85 -9.63 1.50
N GLY A 95 -8.90 -10.77 0.80
CA GLY A 95 -8.57 -12.07 1.37
C GLY A 95 -7.14 -12.16 1.93
N GLY A 96 -6.17 -11.48 1.32
CA GLY A 96 -4.78 -11.48 1.80
C GLY A 96 -4.45 -10.42 2.85
N LEU A 97 -5.39 -9.48 3.15
CA LEU A 97 -5.07 -8.32 3.99
C LEU A 97 -4.81 -8.66 5.45
N ASP A 98 -5.48 -9.64 6.01
CA ASP A 98 -5.26 -10.07 7.40
C ASP A 98 -3.81 -10.50 7.62
N LYS A 99 -3.24 -11.30 6.70
CA LYS A 99 -1.85 -11.79 6.75
C LYS A 99 -0.84 -10.68 6.53
N VAL A 100 -1.17 -9.73 5.65
CA VAL A 100 -0.32 -8.53 5.45
C VAL A 100 -0.31 -7.67 6.71
N ILE A 101 -1.47 -7.43 7.32
CA ILE A 101 -1.60 -6.65 8.57
C ILE A 101 -0.92 -7.39 9.73
N GLU A 102 -0.97 -8.72 9.75
CA GLU A 102 -0.23 -9.50 10.75
C GLU A 102 1.29 -9.32 10.61
N GLU A 103 1.81 -9.34 9.39
CA GLU A 103 3.25 -9.27 9.09
C GLU A 103 3.82 -7.85 9.26
N PHE A 104 3.06 -6.80 8.90
CA PHE A 104 3.55 -5.42 8.88
C PHE A 104 2.90 -4.57 9.96
N PRO A 105 3.69 -3.77 10.71
CA PRO A 105 3.15 -2.68 11.51
C PRO A 105 2.27 -1.77 10.65
N THR A 106 1.00 -1.66 11.00
CA THR A 106 -0.01 -0.90 10.25
C THR A 106 -0.62 0.17 11.14
N ASN A 107 -0.66 1.42 10.68
CA ASN A 107 -1.19 2.52 11.48
C ASN A 107 -2.72 2.57 11.48
N LYS A 108 -3.34 2.42 10.29
CA LYS A 108 -4.79 2.49 10.11
C LYS A 108 -5.27 1.58 9.01
N VAL A 109 -6.48 1.10 9.17
CA VAL A 109 -7.21 0.38 8.13
C VAL A 109 -8.46 1.17 7.77
N TYR A 110 -8.72 1.32 6.49
CA TYR A 110 -9.88 1.99 5.92
C TYR A 110 -10.69 0.98 5.11
N LEU A 111 -11.97 0.93 5.36
CA LEU A 111 -12.91 0.03 4.71
C LEU A 111 -14.21 0.80 4.40
N PRO A 112 -15.01 0.41 3.40
CA PRO A 112 -16.37 0.90 3.29
C PRO A 112 -17.20 0.47 4.50
N PRO A 113 -18.25 1.19 4.88
CA PRO A 113 -19.20 0.71 5.87
C PRO A 113 -19.86 -0.59 5.35
N SER A 114 -19.99 -1.59 6.20
CA SER A 114 -20.63 -2.86 5.85
C SER A 114 -21.53 -3.39 6.94
N LYS A 115 -22.53 -4.18 6.50
CA LYS A 115 -23.29 -5.09 7.35
C LYS A 115 -22.98 -6.56 7.01
N ALA A 116 -22.03 -6.78 6.10
CA ALA A 116 -21.66 -8.12 5.65
C ALA A 116 -20.97 -8.90 6.77
N SER A 117 -21.22 -10.21 6.78
CA SER A 117 -20.54 -11.16 7.65
C SER A 117 -19.71 -12.11 6.77
N LYS A 118 -18.66 -11.57 6.13
CA LYS A 118 -17.72 -12.33 5.30
C LYS A 118 -16.53 -12.77 6.15
N THR A 119 -16.00 -13.95 5.87
CA THR A 119 -14.89 -14.56 6.62
C THR A 119 -13.67 -13.64 6.60
N ASP A 120 -13.26 -13.17 5.42
CA ASP A 120 -12.08 -12.32 5.26
C ASP A 120 -12.19 -11.01 6.04
N LEU A 121 -13.40 -10.41 6.05
CA LEU A 121 -13.66 -9.22 6.88
C LEU A 121 -13.51 -9.53 8.37
N ILE A 122 -14.03 -10.67 8.83
CA ILE A 122 -13.92 -11.10 10.25
C ILE A 122 -12.44 -11.28 10.62
N GLU A 123 -11.64 -11.87 9.76
CA GLU A 123 -10.20 -12.08 9.96
C GLU A 123 -9.44 -10.75 10.04
N ILE A 124 -9.76 -9.79 9.17
CA ILE A 124 -9.22 -8.42 9.23
C ILE A 124 -9.62 -7.73 10.54
N LEU A 125 -10.89 -7.82 10.94
CA LEU A 125 -11.36 -7.24 12.19
C LEU A 125 -10.64 -7.85 13.40
N ASP A 126 -10.39 -9.15 13.37
CA ASP A 126 -9.71 -9.86 14.47
C ASP A 126 -8.24 -9.47 14.57
N VAL A 127 -7.49 -9.45 13.47
CA VAL A 127 -6.08 -9.04 13.48
C VAL A 127 -5.95 -7.57 13.89
N CYS A 128 -6.82 -6.68 13.42
CA CYS A 128 -6.82 -5.28 13.83
C CYS A 128 -7.10 -5.12 15.32
N ARG A 129 -8.05 -5.87 15.88
CA ARG A 129 -8.35 -5.88 17.31
C ARG A 129 -7.15 -6.36 18.12
N ARG A 130 -6.53 -7.48 17.74
CA ARG A 130 -5.35 -8.04 18.44
C ARG A 130 -4.17 -7.07 18.44
N LYS A 131 -3.97 -6.34 17.34
CA LYS A 131 -2.85 -5.41 17.17
C LYS A 131 -3.20 -3.97 17.58
N ASN A 132 -4.41 -3.73 18.08
CA ASN A 132 -4.92 -2.40 18.47
C ASN A 132 -4.85 -1.38 17.30
N ILE A 133 -5.16 -1.83 16.10
CA ILE A 133 -5.19 -1.01 14.89
C ILE A 133 -6.59 -0.44 14.71
N LYS A 134 -6.67 0.88 14.51
CA LYS A 134 -7.96 1.55 14.29
C LYS A 134 -8.47 1.28 12.89
N ILE A 135 -9.68 0.74 12.79
CA ILE A 135 -10.45 0.68 11.56
C ILE A 135 -11.32 1.93 11.45
N THR A 136 -11.31 2.56 10.29
CA THR A 136 -12.09 3.77 10.02
C THR A 136 -12.95 3.52 8.79
N PRO A 137 -14.29 3.51 8.91
CA PRO A 137 -15.16 3.44 7.75
C PRO A 137 -15.06 4.72 6.94
N ILE A 138 -14.98 4.58 5.61
CA ILE A 138 -14.92 5.68 4.65
C ILE A 138 -15.94 5.47 3.54
N MET A 139 -16.50 6.58 3.04
CA MET A 139 -17.47 6.60 1.96
C MET A 139 -17.38 7.93 1.21
N ALA A 140 -18.20 8.14 0.20
CA ALA A 140 -18.23 9.38 -0.58
C ALA A 140 -18.18 10.63 0.30
N GLY A 141 -17.29 11.55 -0.05
CA GLY A 141 -17.00 12.76 0.71
C GLY A 141 -15.90 12.62 1.77
N SER A 142 -15.44 11.40 2.07
CA SER A 142 -14.27 11.21 2.93
C SER A 142 -12.99 11.67 2.22
N GLN A 143 -12.10 12.28 2.99
CA GLN A 143 -10.77 12.68 2.51
C GLN A 143 -9.69 12.09 3.41
N LEU A 144 -8.67 11.47 2.79
CA LEU A 144 -7.48 10.99 3.48
C LEU A 144 -6.30 11.81 3.01
N LYS A 145 -5.54 12.34 3.95
CA LYS A 145 -4.37 13.17 3.66
C LYS A 145 -3.11 12.49 4.17
N PHE A 146 -2.15 12.33 3.25
CA PHE A 146 -0.82 11.80 3.52
C PHE A 146 0.20 12.84 3.07
N ASP A 147 0.52 13.76 3.97
CA ASP A 147 1.33 14.95 3.72
C ASP A 147 0.81 15.76 2.50
N GLN A 148 1.45 15.65 1.33
CA GLN A 148 1.02 16.34 0.10
C GLN A 148 0.10 15.49 -0.79
N THR A 149 0.02 14.19 -0.53
CA THR A 149 -0.87 13.28 -1.27
C THR A 149 -2.28 13.31 -0.67
N LEU A 150 -3.28 13.53 -1.52
CA LEU A 150 -4.68 13.60 -1.12
C LEU A 150 -5.47 12.48 -1.80
N ILE A 151 -6.23 11.73 -1.01
CA ILE A 151 -7.21 10.75 -1.49
C ILE A 151 -8.61 11.32 -1.24
N ASN A 152 -9.41 11.45 -2.29
CA ASN A 152 -10.82 11.86 -2.22
C ASN A 152 -11.70 10.68 -2.56
N VAL A 153 -12.54 10.25 -1.65
CA VAL A 153 -13.48 9.14 -1.84
C VAL A 153 -14.74 9.64 -2.52
N LEU A 154 -15.10 9.03 -3.64
CA LEU A 154 -16.22 9.39 -4.49
C LEU A 154 -17.42 8.45 -4.32
N SER A 155 -17.17 7.18 -3.98
CA SER A 155 -18.16 6.11 -3.79
C SER A 155 -17.74 5.22 -2.61
N PRO A 156 -18.68 4.49 -1.96
CA PRO A 156 -20.14 4.51 -2.19
C PRO A 156 -20.81 5.74 -1.56
N ARG A 157 -21.89 6.20 -2.15
CA ARG A 157 -22.77 7.24 -1.55
C ARG A 157 -23.81 6.63 -0.61
N ASN A 158 -24.26 5.43 -0.95
CA ASN A 158 -25.20 4.63 -0.17
C ASN A 158 -24.69 3.20 -0.11
N ILE A 159 -24.99 2.50 0.98
CA ILE A 159 -24.57 1.11 1.15
C ILE A 159 -25.65 0.19 0.59
N SER A 160 -25.26 -0.61 -0.39
CA SER A 160 -26.06 -1.71 -0.90
C SER A 160 -26.02 -2.87 0.11
N THR A 161 -27.17 -3.54 0.27
CA THR A 161 -27.29 -4.76 1.07
C THR A 161 -27.40 -6.03 0.22
N THR A 162 -27.44 -5.86 -1.10
CA THR A 162 -27.69 -6.94 -2.07
C THR A 162 -26.55 -7.17 -3.03
N ASP A 163 -25.63 -6.22 -3.14
CA ASP A 163 -24.52 -6.28 -4.09
C ASP A 163 -23.31 -5.58 -3.48
N GLU A 164 -22.25 -6.36 -3.19
CA GLU A 164 -21.02 -5.85 -2.56
C GLU A 164 -20.19 -5.00 -3.53
N ASN A 165 -20.23 -5.27 -4.84
CA ASN A 165 -19.51 -4.45 -5.82
C ASN A 165 -20.03 -3.02 -5.81
N LYS A 166 -21.33 -2.82 -5.54
CA LYS A 166 -21.93 -1.47 -5.33
C LYS A 166 -21.45 -0.76 -4.06
N ASN A 167 -20.73 -1.45 -3.20
CA ASN A 167 -20.08 -0.87 -2.02
C ASN A 167 -18.60 -0.55 -2.28
N SER A 168 -18.10 -0.77 -3.49
CA SER A 168 -16.71 -0.50 -3.84
C SER A 168 -16.34 0.96 -3.60
N LEU A 169 -15.22 1.16 -2.93
CA LEU A 169 -14.61 2.46 -2.80
C LEU A 169 -14.06 2.90 -4.15
N ILE A 170 -14.68 3.92 -4.74
CA ILE A 170 -14.08 4.66 -5.85
C ILE A 170 -13.43 5.90 -5.25
N PHE A 171 -12.16 6.11 -5.55
CA PHE A 171 -11.46 7.29 -5.07
C PHE A 171 -10.39 7.78 -6.04
N THR A 172 -10.08 9.05 -5.95
CA THR A 172 -8.95 9.66 -6.64
C THR A 172 -7.81 9.88 -5.66
N LEU A 173 -6.60 9.57 -6.10
CA LEU A 173 -5.36 9.96 -5.45
C LEU A 173 -4.75 11.11 -6.25
N TYR A 174 -4.54 12.23 -5.60
CA TYR A 174 -3.97 13.43 -6.20
C TYR A 174 -2.58 13.72 -5.62
N GLN A 175 -1.62 13.96 -6.51
CA GLN A 175 -0.26 14.36 -6.16
C GLN A 175 0.32 15.25 -7.26
N ASP A 176 0.74 16.47 -6.89
CA ASP A 176 1.47 17.42 -7.77
C ASP A 176 0.87 17.60 -9.17
N GLY A 177 -0.46 17.84 -9.24
CA GLY A 177 -1.15 18.04 -10.51
C GLY A 177 -1.52 16.76 -11.26
N THR A 178 -1.13 15.59 -10.77
CA THR A 178 -1.49 14.28 -11.34
C THR A 178 -2.56 13.60 -10.49
N SER A 179 -3.53 12.98 -11.16
CA SER A 179 -4.60 12.20 -10.51
C SER A 179 -4.60 10.77 -11.00
N PHE A 180 -4.76 9.84 -10.07
CA PHE A 180 -5.00 8.43 -10.33
C PHE A 180 -6.37 8.08 -9.78
N MET A 181 -7.15 7.28 -10.52
CA MET A 181 -8.44 6.78 -10.08
C MET A 181 -8.33 5.30 -9.78
N PHE A 182 -8.90 4.91 -8.65
CA PHE A 182 -9.06 3.52 -8.21
C PHE A 182 -10.55 3.25 -8.13
N THR A 183 -11.00 2.17 -8.76
CA THR A 183 -12.43 1.88 -8.91
C THR A 183 -12.87 0.64 -8.15
N GLY A 184 -11.91 -0.20 -7.71
CA GLY A 184 -12.26 -1.56 -7.28
C GLY A 184 -13.09 -2.24 -8.36
N ASP A 185 -14.08 -3.00 -7.98
CA ASP A 185 -15.01 -3.71 -8.87
C ASP A 185 -16.31 -2.92 -9.11
N ALA A 186 -16.22 -1.59 -9.09
CA ALA A 186 -17.37 -0.76 -9.40
C ALA A 186 -17.86 -1.01 -10.83
N ASP A 187 -19.16 -1.25 -10.97
CA ASP A 187 -19.80 -1.44 -12.26
C ASP A 187 -20.18 -0.10 -12.93
N SER A 188 -20.60 -0.16 -14.18
CA SER A 188 -20.97 1.02 -14.98
C SER A 188 -22.18 1.79 -14.42
N GLU A 189 -22.95 1.24 -13.48
CA GLU A 189 -24.06 1.96 -12.83
C GLU A 189 -23.55 2.89 -11.71
N MET A 190 -22.30 2.75 -11.30
CA MET A 190 -21.69 3.53 -10.22
C MET A 190 -20.78 4.66 -10.73
N GLU A 191 -20.44 4.64 -12.01
CA GLU A 191 -19.70 5.70 -12.68
C GLU A 191 -20.65 6.86 -13.04
#